data_c9ad3d4bd062d1e5d17b0cc4744aea75
#
_entry.id   c9ad3d4bd062d1e5d17b0cc4744aea75
#
_cell.length_a   1.000
_cell.length_b   1.000
_cell.length_c   1.000
_cell.angle_alpha   90.00
_cell.angle_beta   90.00
_cell.angle_gamma   90.00
#
_symmetry.space_group_name_H-M   'P 1'
#
loop_
_entity.id
_entity.type
_entity.pdbx_description
1 polymer ?
#
loop_
_entity_poly.entity_id
_entity_poly.type
_entity_poly.pdbx_seq_one_letter_code
_entity_poly.pdbx_strand_id
1 'polypeptide(L)'
;MRIALGIEYDGTHYYGWQRQREVKSVQEALEKALSKIANHPVEVQCAGRTDAGVHGTGQVVHFDTTAERQMVAWTMGANANLPKDIAVRWAMAVPDEFHARFSATARRYRYVIYNHVYRPGILNSGVSHYHGDLDVEKMQQAGQYLLGENDFTSFRAVHCQSRSPWRNVMHLNVTRHSRYVVIDIKANAFVHHMVRNITGSLIAVGRGEQKPEWIQWLLAQKDRTLASATAKAEGLYLVSVDYPAHFGLPEMPIGPLFLPDNLN
;
A
#
# COMPACT_ATOMS: atom_id res chain seq x y z
N MET A 1 28.12 -1.27 3.24
CA MET A 1 27.34 -0.15 2.65
C MET A 1 25.86 -0.51 2.72
N ARG A 2 25.01 0.42 3.15
CA ARG A 2 23.55 0.27 3.12
C ARG A 2 22.96 1.01 1.92
N ILE A 3 22.07 0.34 1.20
CA ILE A 3 21.42 0.87 -0.01
C ILE A 3 19.90 0.82 0.19
N ALA A 4 19.22 1.94 -0.09
CA ALA A 4 17.78 2.02 -0.16
C ALA A 4 17.32 2.00 -1.62
N LEU A 5 16.20 1.33 -1.88
CA LEU A 5 15.57 1.24 -3.19
C LEU A 5 14.09 1.63 -3.10
N GLY A 6 13.60 2.34 -4.10
CA GLY A 6 12.17 2.49 -4.37
C GLY A 6 11.70 1.40 -5.33
N ILE A 7 10.64 0.68 -4.95
CA ILE A 7 10.14 -0.49 -5.68
C ILE A 7 8.69 -0.27 -6.10
N GLU A 8 8.41 -0.56 -7.36
CA GLU A 8 7.07 -0.63 -7.93
C GLU A 8 6.75 -2.07 -8.34
N TYR A 9 5.55 -2.56 -8.06
CA TYR A 9 5.12 -3.90 -8.45
C TYR A 9 3.62 -4.02 -8.66
N ASP A 10 3.24 -4.82 -9.64
CA ASP A 10 1.91 -5.38 -9.81
C ASP A 10 1.84 -6.69 -9.02
N GLY A 11 1.09 -6.68 -7.93
CA GLY A 11 1.00 -7.82 -7.01
C GLY A 11 0.11 -8.97 -7.47
N THR A 12 -0.51 -8.87 -8.65
CA THR A 12 -1.55 -9.81 -9.14
C THR A 12 -1.10 -11.27 -9.09
N HIS A 13 0.14 -11.55 -9.49
CA HIS A 13 0.67 -12.92 -9.58
C HIS A 13 1.54 -13.33 -8.39
N TYR A 14 1.46 -12.60 -7.28
CA TYR A 14 2.24 -12.84 -6.08
C TYR A 14 1.35 -13.10 -4.87
N TYR A 15 1.82 -13.99 -3.99
CA TYR A 15 1.19 -14.24 -2.68
C TYR A 15 1.65 -13.21 -1.63
N GLY A 16 1.64 -11.94 -2.03
CA GLY A 16 2.06 -10.81 -1.23
C GLY A 16 3.56 -10.50 -1.33
N TRP A 17 3.97 -9.55 -0.52
CA TRP A 17 5.36 -9.10 -0.47
C TRP A 17 6.30 -10.15 0.10
N GLN A 18 5.92 -10.74 1.24
CA GLN A 18 6.85 -11.51 2.06
C GLN A 18 7.20 -12.86 1.45
N ARG A 19 8.50 -13.18 1.43
CA ARG A 19 9.02 -14.50 1.06
C ARG A 19 8.42 -15.57 1.95
N GLN A 20 7.89 -16.61 1.33
CA GLN A 20 7.29 -17.79 1.95
C GLN A 20 7.79 -19.05 1.22
N ARG A 21 7.62 -20.20 1.84
CA ARG A 21 7.88 -21.47 1.18
C ARG A 21 6.79 -21.75 0.13
N GLU A 22 7.17 -22.33 -1.01
CA GLU A 22 6.29 -22.88 -2.04
C GLU A 22 5.43 -21.88 -2.82
N VAL A 23 5.50 -20.57 -2.54
CA VAL A 23 4.73 -19.55 -3.26
C VAL A 23 5.61 -18.40 -3.73
N LYS A 24 5.23 -17.78 -4.85
CA LYS A 24 5.93 -16.61 -5.39
C LYS A 24 5.63 -15.38 -4.56
N SER A 25 6.66 -14.65 -4.19
CA SER A 25 6.58 -13.36 -3.49
C SER A 25 7.41 -12.29 -4.20
N VAL A 26 7.03 -11.03 -3.99
CA VAL A 26 7.80 -9.90 -4.54
C VAL A 26 9.20 -9.85 -3.94
N GLN A 27 9.33 -10.07 -2.63
CA GLN A 27 10.60 -10.09 -1.93
C GLN A 27 11.58 -11.12 -2.51
N GLU A 28 11.12 -12.34 -2.77
CA GLU A 28 11.97 -13.39 -3.33
C GLU A 28 12.50 -13.02 -4.73
N ALA A 29 11.64 -12.51 -5.60
CA ALA A 29 12.03 -12.08 -6.94
C ALA A 29 13.06 -10.93 -6.88
N LEU A 30 12.85 -9.95 -6.01
CA LEU A 30 13.77 -8.82 -5.81
C LEU A 30 15.11 -9.30 -5.25
N GLU A 31 15.12 -10.11 -4.21
CA GLU A 31 16.35 -10.62 -3.58
C GLU A 31 17.17 -11.45 -4.57
N LYS A 32 16.52 -12.25 -5.42
CA LYS A 32 17.19 -13.03 -6.47
C LYS A 32 17.89 -12.13 -7.49
N ALA A 33 17.22 -11.06 -7.94
CA ALA A 33 17.82 -10.09 -8.87
C ALA A 33 18.99 -9.33 -8.25
N LEU A 34 18.83 -8.84 -7.01
CA LEU A 34 19.87 -8.10 -6.29
C LEU A 34 21.07 -8.99 -5.96
N SER A 35 20.86 -10.25 -5.62
CA SER A 35 21.93 -11.22 -5.31
C SER A 35 22.82 -11.47 -6.53
N LYS A 36 22.25 -11.47 -7.75
CA LYS A 36 23.05 -11.54 -8.99
C LYS A 36 23.94 -10.32 -9.18
N ILE A 37 23.42 -9.13 -8.92
CA ILE A 37 24.18 -7.87 -9.04
C ILE A 37 25.30 -7.81 -7.99
N ALA A 38 24.97 -8.20 -6.75
CA ALA A 38 25.92 -8.20 -5.64
C ALA A 38 26.99 -9.32 -5.73
N ASN A 39 26.70 -10.40 -6.43
CA ASN A 39 27.48 -11.64 -6.43
C ASN A 39 27.61 -12.24 -5.02
N HIS A 40 26.60 -12.05 -4.18
CA HIS A 40 26.42 -12.68 -2.87
C HIS A 40 24.93 -12.66 -2.50
N PRO A 41 24.46 -13.48 -1.54
CA PRO A 41 23.09 -13.44 -1.06
C PRO A 41 22.73 -12.06 -0.50
N VAL A 42 21.57 -11.52 -0.92
CA VAL A 42 21.01 -10.24 -0.46
C VAL A 42 19.65 -10.51 0.17
N GLU A 43 19.44 -9.98 1.37
CA GLU A 43 18.14 -9.91 2.03
C GLU A 43 17.69 -8.47 2.13
N VAL A 44 16.41 -8.21 1.82
CA VAL A 44 15.83 -6.87 1.91
C VAL A 44 14.89 -6.74 3.10
N GLN A 45 14.88 -5.55 3.70
CA GLN A 45 13.89 -5.12 4.67
C GLN A 45 12.96 -4.11 4.03
N CYS A 46 11.64 -4.32 4.09
CA CYS A 46 10.66 -3.43 3.48
C CYS A 46 10.01 -2.48 4.49
N ALA A 47 9.49 -1.36 3.99
CA ALA A 47 8.75 -0.38 4.77
C ALA A 47 7.41 -0.90 5.30
N GLY A 48 6.73 -1.71 4.50
CA GLY A 48 5.47 -2.33 4.84
C GLY A 48 5.18 -3.55 3.98
N ARG A 49 4.72 -4.63 4.61
CA ARG A 49 4.26 -5.82 3.90
C ARG A 49 2.93 -5.55 3.23
N THR A 50 2.73 -6.11 2.06
CA THR A 50 1.45 -6.09 1.35
C THR A 50 0.92 -7.50 1.18
N ASP A 51 -0.40 -7.65 1.17
CA ASP A 51 -1.08 -8.95 1.04
C ASP A 51 -1.05 -9.47 -0.40
N ALA A 52 -1.44 -10.73 -0.58
CA ALA A 52 -1.60 -11.34 -1.91
C ALA A 52 -2.51 -10.48 -2.81
N GLY A 53 -2.05 -10.18 -4.02
CA GLY A 53 -2.76 -9.37 -5.00
C GLY A 53 -2.71 -7.86 -4.79
N VAL A 54 -2.13 -7.36 -3.70
CA VAL A 54 -1.94 -5.93 -3.42
C VAL A 54 -0.72 -5.41 -4.17
N HIS A 55 -0.85 -4.21 -4.73
CA HIS A 55 0.19 -3.54 -5.52
C HIS A 55 1.00 -2.54 -4.71
N GLY A 56 2.11 -2.10 -5.26
CA GLY A 56 2.90 -1.00 -4.70
C GLY A 56 3.48 -0.14 -5.81
N THR A 57 3.35 1.18 -5.67
CA THR A 57 4.03 2.18 -6.51
C THR A 57 5.08 2.95 -5.73
N GLY A 58 5.07 2.86 -4.41
CA GLY A 58 5.96 3.58 -3.51
C GLY A 58 6.55 2.73 -2.38
N GLN A 59 6.73 1.42 -2.57
CA GLN A 59 7.43 0.58 -1.61
C GLN A 59 8.89 0.99 -1.49
N VAL A 60 9.41 0.99 -0.27
CA VAL A 60 10.83 1.25 0.01
C VAL A 60 11.44 0.04 0.70
N VAL A 61 12.63 -0.34 0.26
CA VAL A 61 13.43 -1.38 0.91
C VAL A 61 14.83 -0.88 1.19
N HIS A 62 15.53 -1.53 2.10
CA HIS A 62 16.99 -1.40 2.22
C HIS A 62 17.64 -2.78 2.33
N PHE A 63 18.91 -2.82 1.99
CA PHE A 63 19.78 -3.99 2.19
C PHE A 63 21.19 -3.54 2.43
N ASP A 64 21.98 -4.43 3.03
CA ASP A 64 23.42 -4.26 3.24
C ASP A 64 24.21 -5.08 2.21
N THR A 65 25.29 -4.52 1.70
CA THR A 65 26.16 -5.19 0.74
C THR A 65 27.62 -4.78 0.92
N THR A 66 28.51 -5.73 0.65
CA THR A 66 29.96 -5.49 0.51
C THR A 66 30.35 -5.26 -0.94
N ALA A 67 29.44 -5.48 -1.89
CA ALA A 67 29.70 -5.32 -3.31
C ALA A 67 29.87 -3.83 -3.67
N GLU A 68 30.98 -3.52 -4.31
CA GLU A 68 31.22 -2.19 -4.88
C GLU A 68 30.63 -2.13 -6.29
N ARG A 69 29.54 -1.41 -6.45
CA ARG A 69 28.83 -1.22 -7.72
C ARG A 69 28.45 0.26 -7.88
N GLN A 70 28.41 0.73 -9.12
CA GLN A 70 27.80 2.00 -9.44
C GLN A 70 26.28 1.94 -9.13
N MET A 71 25.68 3.04 -8.71
CA MET A 71 24.25 3.08 -8.32
C MET A 71 23.31 2.57 -9.43
N VAL A 72 23.67 2.81 -10.70
CA VAL A 72 22.91 2.33 -11.89
C VAL A 72 22.79 0.80 -11.94
N ALA A 73 23.74 0.07 -11.37
CA ALA A 73 23.66 -1.40 -11.30
C ALA A 73 22.47 -1.87 -10.44
N TRP A 74 22.15 -1.12 -9.38
CA TRP A 74 21.04 -1.42 -8.48
C TRP A 74 19.66 -1.01 -9.03
N THR A 75 19.63 -0.23 -10.12
CA THR A 75 18.40 0.15 -10.84
C THR A 75 18.31 -0.61 -12.18
N MET A 76 19.00 -0.17 -13.19
CA MET A 76 18.93 -0.79 -14.53
C MET A 76 19.43 -2.25 -14.52
N GLY A 77 20.50 -2.53 -13.79
CA GLY A 77 21.02 -3.90 -13.66
C GLY A 77 20.02 -4.83 -12.95
N ALA A 78 19.39 -4.35 -11.88
CA ALA A 78 18.35 -5.10 -11.17
C ALA A 78 17.13 -5.31 -12.08
N ASN A 79 16.66 -4.27 -12.77
CA ASN A 79 15.51 -4.35 -13.67
C ASN A 79 15.74 -5.33 -14.84
N ALA A 80 16.97 -5.46 -15.32
CA ALA A 80 17.31 -6.46 -16.35
C ALA A 80 17.17 -7.91 -15.86
N ASN A 81 17.20 -8.13 -14.56
CA ASN A 81 17.07 -9.45 -13.93
C ASN A 81 15.70 -9.69 -13.25
N LEU A 82 14.86 -8.67 -13.16
CA LEU A 82 13.53 -8.75 -12.56
C LEU A 82 12.47 -9.20 -13.57
N PRO A 83 11.38 -9.85 -13.13
CA PRO A 83 10.18 -10.00 -13.95
C PRO A 83 9.60 -8.62 -14.30
N LYS A 84 8.82 -8.55 -15.40
CA LYS A 84 8.30 -7.28 -15.93
C LYS A 84 7.30 -6.56 -15.03
N ASP A 85 6.73 -7.26 -14.07
CA ASP A 85 5.76 -6.75 -13.10
C ASP A 85 6.39 -6.23 -11.80
N ILE A 86 7.73 -6.20 -11.73
CA ILE A 86 8.49 -5.60 -10.62
C ILE A 86 9.58 -4.69 -11.21
N ALA A 87 9.68 -3.48 -10.69
CA ALA A 87 10.70 -2.53 -11.12
C ALA A 87 11.34 -1.78 -9.94
N VAL A 88 12.66 -1.60 -10.01
CA VAL A 88 13.39 -0.65 -9.17
C VAL A 88 13.31 0.71 -9.84
N ARG A 89 12.79 1.71 -9.11
CA ARG A 89 12.56 3.07 -9.62
C ARG A 89 13.70 4.03 -9.27
N TRP A 90 14.33 3.83 -8.14
CA TRP A 90 15.50 4.59 -7.69
C TRP A 90 16.35 3.74 -6.73
N ALA A 91 17.63 4.12 -6.62
CA ALA A 91 18.57 3.55 -5.67
C ALA A 91 19.42 4.68 -5.06
N MET A 92 19.70 4.59 -3.78
CA MET A 92 20.51 5.58 -3.06
C MET A 92 21.28 4.91 -1.92
N ALA A 93 22.56 5.27 -1.76
CA ALA A 93 23.31 4.93 -0.56
C ALA A 93 22.75 5.72 0.62
N VAL A 94 22.51 5.05 1.73
CA VAL A 94 21.93 5.65 2.95
C VAL A 94 22.83 5.33 4.16
N PRO A 95 22.78 6.17 5.22
CA PRO A 95 23.53 5.88 6.44
C PRO A 95 23.03 4.60 7.13
N ASP A 96 23.89 4.00 7.95
CA ASP A 96 23.62 2.71 8.62
C ASP A 96 22.42 2.77 9.59
N GLU A 97 22.09 3.96 10.10
CA GLU A 97 20.90 4.18 10.93
C GLU A 97 19.57 4.17 10.16
N PHE A 98 19.59 4.30 8.82
CA PHE A 98 18.39 4.17 8.02
C PHE A 98 17.85 2.73 8.06
N HIS A 99 16.57 2.60 8.39
CA HIS A 99 15.85 1.32 8.33
C HIS A 99 14.50 1.53 7.62
N ALA A 100 14.27 0.81 6.52
CA ALA A 100 13.07 1.00 5.68
C ALA A 100 11.76 0.94 6.48
N ARG A 101 11.67 0.06 7.48
CA ARG A 101 10.49 -0.09 8.33
C ARG A 101 10.48 0.85 9.53
N PHE A 102 11.58 0.90 10.27
CA PHE A 102 11.62 1.57 11.59
C PHE A 102 11.91 3.06 11.50
N SER A 103 12.56 3.54 10.44
CA SER A 103 12.75 4.97 10.19
C SER A 103 11.53 5.62 9.53
N ALA A 104 10.58 4.82 8.99
CA ALA A 104 9.39 5.34 8.36
C ALA A 104 8.44 6.00 9.39
N THR A 105 7.98 7.21 9.08
CA THR A 105 7.07 8.00 9.92
C THR A 105 5.61 7.83 9.53
N ALA A 106 5.34 7.54 8.24
CA ALA A 106 3.99 7.27 7.75
C ALA A 106 4.03 6.36 6.51
N ARG A 107 2.88 5.74 6.22
CA ARG A 107 2.58 5.01 4.97
C ARG A 107 1.31 5.58 4.39
N ARG A 108 1.23 5.64 3.07
CA ARG A 108 0.07 6.11 2.34
C ARG A 108 -0.38 5.05 1.35
N TYR A 109 -1.69 4.80 1.35
CA TYR A 109 -2.34 3.87 0.44
C TYR A 109 -3.39 4.58 -0.39
N ARG A 110 -3.60 4.09 -1.59
CA ARG A 110 -4.78 4.41 -2.41
C ARG A 110 -5.52 3.12 -2.71
N TYR A 111 -6.83 3.16 -2.51
CA TYR A 111 -7.73 2.10 -2.96
C TYR A 111 -8.54 2.62 -4.12
N VAL A 112 -8.45 1.95 -5.27
CA VAL A 112 -9.07 2.39 -6.53
C VAL A 112 -10.25 1.51 -6.87
N ILE A 113 -11.44 2.12 -6.91
CA ILE A 113 -12.69 1.49 -7.32
C ILE A 113 -13.01 1.96 -8.73
N TYR A 114 -13.20 1.03 -9.68
CA TYR A 114 -13.81 1.34 -10.97
C TYR A 114 -15.33 1.24 -10.82
N ASN A 115 -15.98 2.41 -10.75
CA ASN A 115 -17.42 2.53 -10.49
C ASN A 115 -18.17 2.68 -11.80
N HIS A 116 -18.64 1.58 -12.34
CA HIS A 116 -19.35 1.50 -13.60
C HIS A 116 -20.19 0.22 -13.66
N VAL A 117 -21.31 0.26 -14.43
CA VAL A 117 -22.19 -0.90 -14.62
C VAL A 117 -21.43 -2.11 -15.15
N TYR A 118 -20.56 -1.91 -16.15
CA TYR A 118 -19.75 -2.98 -16.72
C TYR A 118 -18.35 -2.98 -16.14
N ARG A 119 -17.80 -4.18 -15.87
CA ARG A 119 -16.42 -4.37 -15.44
C ARG A 119 -15.44 -3.90 -16.51
N PRO A 120 -14.24 -3.41 -16.14
CA PRO A 120 -13.21 -3.09 -17.11
C PRO A 120 -12.55 -4.38 -17.63
N GLY A 121 -12.21 -4.43 -18.92
CA GLY A 121 -11.36 -5.49 -19.47
C GLY A 121 -9.88 -5.17 -19.31
N ILE A 122 -9.53 -3.89 -19.44
CA ILE A 122 -8.19 -3.36 -19.18
C ILE A 122 -8.11 -2.97 -17.70
N LEU A 123 -6.98 -3.24 -17.04
CA LEU A 123 -6.73 -2.98 -15.61
C LEU A 123 -7.65 -3.75 -14.65
N ASN A 124 -8.25 -4.85 -15.08
CA ASN A 124 -9.18 -5.62 -14.24
C ASN A 124 -8.54 -6.18 -12.96
N SER A 125 -7.24 -6.37 -12.94
CA SER A 125 -6.46 -6.79 -11.76
C SER A 125 -5.80 -5.62 -11.02
N GLY A 126 -5.95 -4.39 -11.51
CA GLY A 126 -5.42 -3.16 -10.92
C GLY A 126 -6.49 -2.22 -10.34
N VAL A 127 -7.76 -2.58 -10.43
CA VAL A 127 -8.88 -1.85 -9.84
C VAL A 127 -9.91 -2.81 -9.26
N SER A 128 -10.66 -2.36 -8.28
CA SER A 128 -11.80 -3.12 -7.76
C SER A 128 -13.07 -2.61 -8.45
N HIS A 129 -13.81 -3.51 -9.10
CA HIS A 129 -15.03 -3.14 -9.80
C HIS A 129 -16.23 -3.06 -8.85
N TYR A 130 -17.00 -1.98 -8.95
CA TYR A 130 -18.29 -1.82 -8.29
C TYR A 130 -19.33 -1.30 -9.28
N HIS A 131 -20.42 -2.04 -9.48
CA HIS A 131 -21.43 -1.76 -10.53
C HIS A 131 -22.52 -0.77 -10.11
N GLY A 132 -22.80 -0.63 -8.81
CA GLY A 132 -23.84 0.25 -8.28
C GLY A 132 -23.37 1.69 -8.09
N ASP A 133 -24.31 2.57 -7.85
CA ASP A 133 -23.98 3.97 -7.55
C ASP A 133 -23.28 4.09 -6.19
N LEU A 134 -22.30 4.98 -6.13
CA LEU A 134 -21.59 5.34 -4.90
C LEU A 134 -21.68 6.85 -4.68
N ASP A 135 -22.23 7.23 -3.52
CA ASP A 135 -22.23 8.62 -3.05
C ASP A 135 -20.89 8.95 -2.39
N VAL A 136 -20.00 9.53 -3.19
CA VAL A 136 -18.63 9.84 -2.77
C VAL A 136 -18.58 10.91 -1.67
N GLU A 137 -19.52 11.86 -1.67
CA GLU A 137 -19.59 12.88 -0.61
C GLU A 137 -19.91 12.25 0.75
N LYS A 138 -20.84 11.31 0.81
CA LYS A 138 -21.13 10.57 2.04
C LYS A 138 -19.97 9.68 2.48
N MET A 139 -19.27 9.05 1.53
CA MET A 139 -18.06 8.30 1.84
C MET A 139 -16.96 9.21 2.42
N GLN A 140 -16.78 10.41 1.86
CA GLN A 140 -15.85 11.41 2.37
C GLN A 140 -16.22 11.85 3.81
N GLN A 141 -17.49 12.15 4.05
CA GLN A 141 -17.97 12.52 5.39
C GLN A 141 -17.72 11.39 6.40
N ALA A 142 -18.04 10.16 6.02
CA ALA A 142 -17.83 8.98 6.85
C ALA A 142 -16.35 8.76 7.20
N GLY A 143 -15.46 8.93 6.23
CA GLY A 143 -14.02 8.78 6.41
C GLY A 143 -13.43 9.76 7.42
N GLN A 144 -14.00 10.95 7.57
CA GLN A 144 -13.50 11.97 8.50
C GLN A 144 -13.61 11.54 9.97
N TYR A 145 -14.53 10.65 10.32
CA TYR A 145 -14.62 10.08 11.67
C TYR A 145 -13.44 9.22 12.06
N LEU A 146 -12.62 8.79 11.10
CA LEU A 146 -11.44 7.95 11.33
C LEU A 146 -10.15 8.74 11.54
N LEU A 147 -10.19 10.07 11.38
CA LEU A 147 -9.00 10.92 11.53
C LEU A 147 -8.50 10.95 12.98
N GLY A 148 -7.18 11.10 13.12
CA GLY A 148 -6.49 11.17 14.41
C GLY A 148 -6.14 9.80 14.97
N GLU A 149 -5.76 9.79 16.25
CA GLU A 149 -5.40 8.57 16.97
C GLU A 149 -6.64 7.86 17.47
N ASN A 150 -6.86 6.64 17.00
CA ASN A 150 -8.01 5.81 17.34
C ASN A 150 -7.62 4.34 17.47
N ASP A 151 -8.46 3.60 18.19
CA ASP A 151 -8.44 2.14 18.26
C ASP A 151 -9.15 1.56 17.03
N PHE A 152 -8.39 0.93 16.13
CA PHE A 152 -8.89 0.34 14.88
C PHE A 152 -9.23 -1.14 14.97
N THR A 153 -9.61 -1.63 16.15
CA THR A 153 -10.00 -3.04 16.34
C THR A 153 -11.14 -3.45 15.39
N SER A 154 -12.13 -2.57 15.16
CA SER A 154 -13.24 -2.85 14.22
C SER A 154 -12.79 -3.02 12.76
N PHE A 155 -11.59 -2.58 12.42
CA PHE A 155 -11.01 -2.67 11.07
C PHE A 155 -9.78 -3.58 11.00
N ARG A 156 -9.53 -4.35 12.06
CA ARG A 156 -8.37 -5.24 12.21
C ARG A 156 -8.76 -6.68 11.90
N ALA A 157 -7.98 -7.35 11.03
CA ALA A 157 -8.15 -8.77 10.78
C ALA A 157 -7.83 -9.61 12.03
N VAL A 158 -8.56 -10.71 12.22
CA VAL A 158 -8.46 -11.60 13.40
C VAL A 158 -7.04 -12.09 13.66
N HIS A 159 -6.28 -12.40 12.61
CA HIS A 159 -4.91 -12.92 12.71
C HIS A 159 -3.82 -11.84 12.65
N CYS A 160 -4.15 -10.60 13.00
CA CYS A 160 -3.19 -9.50 12.99
C CYS A 160 -2.10 -9.70 14.06
N GLN A 161 -0.84 -9.68 13.64
CA GLN A 161 0.33 -9.85 14.51
C GLN A 161 0.68 -8.58 15.32
N SER A 162 0.07 -7.44 15.02
CA SER A 162 0.34 -6.19 15.74
C SER A 162 -0.15 -6.27 17.18
N ARG A 163 0.68 -5.85 18.12
CA ARG A 163 0.34 -5.85 19.56
C ARG A 163 -0.69 -4.80 19.92
N SER A 164 -0.72 -3.68 19.22
CA SER A 164 -1.62 -2.54 19.49
C SER A 164 -2.55 -2.29 18.30
N PRO A 165 -3.86 -2.05 18.55
CA PRO A 165 -4.81 -1.63 17.52
C PRO A 165 -4.79 -0.12 17.25
N TRP A 166 -4.07 0.66 18.05
CA TRP A 166 -4.04 2.11 17.98
C TRP A 166 -3.21 2.59 16.79
N ARG A 167 -3.80 3.46 15.97
CA ARG A 167 -3.17 4.10 14.81
C ARG A 167 -3.60 5.55 14.72
N ASN A 168 -2.71 6.37 14.16
CA ASN A 168 -2.99 7.78 13.87
C ASN A 168 -3.19 7.94 12.36
N VAL A 169 -4.43 8.17 11.94
CA VAL A 169 -4.78 8.50 10.56
C VAL A 169 -4.60 10.00 10.34
N MET A 170 -3.64 10.38 9.50
CA MET A 170 -3.25 11.76 9.25
C MET A 170 -4.13 12.40 8.19
N HIS A 171 -4.54 11.66 7.15
CA HIS A 171 -5.60 12.05 6.23
C HIS A 171 -6.35 10.84 5.71
N LEU A 172 -7.59 11.07 5.32
CA LEU A 172 -8.42 10.14 4.57
C LEU A 172 -9.33 10.96 3.66
N ASN A 173 -9.14 10.83 2.35
CA ASN A 173 -9.91 11.53 1.35
C ASN A 173 -10.55 10.52 0.40
N VAL A 174 -11.82 10.74 0.08
CA VAL A 174 -12.55 9.98 -0.94
C VAL A 174 -12.93 10.93 -2.06
N THR A 175 -12.45 10.66 -3.26
CA THR A 175 -12.64 11.52 -4.43
C THR A 175 -13.08 10.72 -5.63
N ARG A 176 -13.79 11.38 -6.58
CA ARG A 176 -14.19 10.79 -7.86
C ARG A 176 -13.42 11.44 -9.01
N HIS A 177 -12.77 10.60 -9.80
CA HIS A 177 -12.11 11.00 -11.04
C HIS A 177 -12.71 10.19 -12.20
N SER A 178 -13.65 10.79 -12.95
CA SER A 178 -14.41 10.08 -13.97
C SER A 178 -15.10 8.82 -13.37
N ARG A 179 -14.73 7.63 -13.79
CA ARG A 179 -15.27 6.36 -13.29
C ARG A 179 -14.49 5.76 -12.13
N TYR A 180 -13.41 6.41 -11.70
CA TYR A 180 -12.64 5.97 -10.54
C TYR A 180 -13.10 6.68 -9.28
N VAL A 181 -13.36 5.90 -8.25
CA VAL A 181 -13.50 6.39 -6.87
C VAL A 181 -12.24 5.97 -6.13
N VAL A 182 -11.54 6.94 -5.57
CA VAL A 182 -10.25 6.73 -4.90
C VAL A 182 -10.38 7.05 -3.43
N ILE A 183 -10.01 6.09 -2.59
CA ILE A 183 -9.83 6.28 -1.16
C ILE A 183 -8.33 6.43 -0.92
N ASP A 184 -7.91 7.61 -0.49
CA ASP A 184 -6.52 7.97 -0.23
C ASP A 184 -6.33 8.13 1.28
N ILE A 185 -5.54 7.26 1.89
CA ILE A 185 -5.36 7.23 3.34
C ILE A 185 -3.88 7.22 3.71
N LYS A 186 -3.51 8.07 4.67
CA LYS A 186 -2.17 8.14 5.25
C LYS A 186 -2.25 7.98 6.77
N ALA A 187 -1.42 7.11 7.32
CA ALA A 187 -1.32 6.88 8.75
C ALA A 187 0.12 6.55 9.17
N ASN A 188 0.41 6.67 10.47
CA ASN A 188 1.70 6.29 11.03
C ASN A 188 2.02 4.80 10.83
N ALA A 189 1.01 3.96 10.90
CA ALA A 189 1.07 2.53 10.58
C ALA A 189 -0.35 2.00 10.35
N PHE A 190 -0.47 0.74 9.92
CA PHE A 190 -1.75 0.08 9.66
C PHE A 190 -1.78 -1.28 10.36
N VAL A 191 -2.93 -1.67 10.88
CA VAL A 191 -3.19 -3.04 11.30
C VAL A 191 -3.54 -3.89 10.07
N HIS A 192 -3.43 -5.21 10.19
CA HIS A 192 -3.69 -6.11 9.07
C HIS A 192 -5.09 -5.91 8.48
N HIS A 193 -5.18 -5.79 7.17
CA HIS A 193 -6.38 -5.49 6.37
C HIS A 193 -7.06 -4.15 6.65
N MET A 194 -6.47 -3.26 7.43
CA MET A 194 -7.13 -2.02 7.87
C MET A 194 -7.71 -1.20 6.71
N VAL A 195 -6.94 -0.91 5.67
CA VAL A 195 -7.42 -0.10 4.53
C VAL A 195 -8.54 -0.81 3.80
N ARG A 196 -8.43 -2.11 3.57
CA ARG A 196 -9.46 -2.91 2.89
C ARG A 196 -10.75 -3.03 3.71
N ASN A 197 -10.64 -3.14 5.02
CA ASN A 197 -11.80 -3.17 5.92
C ASN A 197 -12.49 -1.81 6.01
N ILE A 198 -11.73 -0.72 6.09
CA ILE A 198 -12.26 0.65 5.99
C ILE A 198 -12.98 0.83 4.66
N THR A 199 -12.37 0.43 3.56
CA THR A 199 -12.95 0.54 2.21
C THR A 199 -14.29 -0.19 2.11
N GLY A 200 -14.38 -1.42 2.59
CA GLY A 200 -15.64 -2.17 2.58
C GLY A 200 -16.76 -1.46 3.33
N SER A 201 -16.44 -0.87 4.47
CA SER A 201 -17.41 -0.12 5.28
C SER A 201 -17.77 1.24 4.66
N LEU A 202 -16.83 1.93 4.01
CA LEU A 202 -17.12 3.15 3.26
C LEU A 202 -18.00 2.87 2.04
N ILE A 203 -17.83 1.74 1.36
CA ILE A 203 -18.71 1.33 0.27
C ILE A 203 -20.13 1.11 0.78
N ALA A 204 -20.35 0.53 1.95
CA ALA A 204 -21.68 0.39 2.55
C ALA A 204 -22.35 1.74 2.79
N VAL A 205 -21.59 2.76 3.17
CA VAL A 205 -22.07 4.15 3.27
C VAL A 205 -22.37 4.73 1.88
N GLY A 206 -21.45 4.56 0.93
CA GLY A 206 -21.59 5.10 -0.43
C GLY A 206 -22.82 4.56 -1.20
N ARG A 207 -23.16 3.30 -0.99
CA ARG A 207 -24.37 2.69 -1.59
C ARG A 207 -25.67 2.92 -0.81
N GLY A 208 -25.61 3.67 0.28
CA GLY A 208 -26.80 4.08 1.05
C GLY A 208 -27.31 3.06 2.06
N GLU A 209 -26.61 1.96 2.32
CA GLU A 209 -26.99 0.98 3.35
C GLU A 209 -26.81 1.53 4.76
N GLN A 210 -25.80 2.36 4.95
CA GLN A 210 -25.45 2.97 6.22
C GLN A 210 -25.29 4.48 6.07
N LYS A 211 -25.61 5.23 7.13
CA LYS A 211 -25.34 6.66 7.20
C LYS A 211 -23.85 6.93 7.48
N PRO A 212 -23.31 8.11 7.16
CA PRO A 212 -21.89 8.44 7.46
C PRO A 212 -21.52 8.25 8.94
N GLU A 213 -22.42 8.59 9.87
CA GLU A 213 -22.20 8.47 11.32
C GLU A 213 -22.05 7.02 11.80
N TRP A 214 -22.48 6.05 11.01
CA TRP A 214 -22.28 4.64 11.31
C TRP A 214 -20.79 4.29 11.43
N ILE A 215 -19.91 4.93 10.68
CA ILE A 215 -18.46 4.72 10.78
C ILE A 215 -17.95 5.12 12.17
N GLN A 216 -18.43 6.23 12.74
CA GLN A 216 -18.09 6.64 14.10
C GLN A 216 -18.56 5.61 15.12
N TRP A 217 -19.80 5.15 15.00
CA TRP A 217 -20.36 4.10 15.86
C TRP A 217 -19.54 2.81 15.74
N LEU A 218 -19.22 2.37 14.51
CA LEU A 218 -18.45 1.16 14.25
C LEU A 218 -17.05 1.21 14.89
N LEU A 219 -16.36 2.33 14.77
CA LEU A 219 -15.06 2.55 15.40
C LEU A 219 -15.13 2.37 16.92
N ALA A 220 -16.17 2.90 17.55
CA ALA A 220 -16.39 2.82 19.00
C ALA A 220 -16.71 1.40 19.50
N GLN A 221 -17.27 0.53 18.66
CA GLN A 221 -17.65 -0.84 19.04
C GLN A 221 -16.44 -1.75 19.28
N LYS A 222 -15.30 -1.48 18.65
CA LYS A 222 -14.08 -2.32 18.73
C LYS A 222 -14.35 -3.79 18.41
N ASP A 223 -15.19 -4.03 17.41
CA ASP A 223 -15.64 -5.35 16.99
C ASP A 223 -15.62 -5.46 15.45
N ARG A 224 -14.71 -6.28 14.94
CA ARG A 224 -14.56 -6.52 13.48
C ARG A 224 -15.79 -7.15 12.86
N THR A 225 -16.56 -7.94 13.62
CA THR A 225 -17.73 -8.66 13.10
C THR A 225 -18.87 -7.74 12.70
N LEU A 226 -18.91 -6.53 13.23
CA LEU A 226 -19.93 -5.51 12.93
C LEU A 226 -19.61 -4.71 11.67
N ALA A 227 -18.36 -4.74 11.19
CA ALA A 227 -17.94 -4.06 9.98
C ALA A 227 -18.33 -4.85 8.72
N SER A 228 -18.34 -4.15 7.58
CA SER A 228 -18.60 -4.76 6.28
C SER A 228 -17.49 -5.73 5.87
N ALA A 229 -17.75 -6.54 4.83
CA ALA A 229 -16.77 -7.46 4.25
C ALA A 229 -15.50 -6.71 3.80
N THR A 230 -14.37 -7.39 3.92
CA THR A 230 -13.07 -6.88 3.45
C THR A 230 -13.11 -6.63 1.95
N ALA A 231 -12.74 -5.43 1.51
CA ALA A 231 -12.64 -5.11 0.09
C ALA A 231 -11.53 -5.94 -0.59
N LYS A 232 -11.67 -6.16 -1.90
CA LYS A 232 -10.76 -6.99 -2.68
C LYS A 232 -9.34 -6.40 -2.74
N ALA A 233 -8.34 -7.25 -2.89
CA ALA A 233 -6.94 -6.83 -2.90
C ALA A 233 -6.56 -6.00 -4.14
N GLU A 234 -7.13 -6.31 -5.31
CA GLU A 234 -6.74 -5.75 -6.61
C GLU A 234 -6.90 -4.22 -6.72
N GLY A 235 -7.67 -3.59 -5.86
CA GLY A 235 -7.79 -2.14 -5.83
C GLY A 235 -6.76 -1.42 -4.97
N LEU A 236 -5.97 -2.13 -4.18
CA LEU A 236 -5.10 -1.54 -3.15
C LEU A 236 -3.66 -1.35 -3.64
N TYR A 237 -3.13 -0.14 -3.39
CA TYR A 237 -1.76 0.28 -3.72
C TYR A 237 -1.08 0.93 -2.51
N LEU A 238 0.11 0.45 -2.15
CA LEU A 238 1.03 1.21 -1.30
C LEU A 238 1.71 2.26 -2.18
N VAL A 239 1.37 3.53 -2.01
CA VAL A 239 1.78 4.58 -2.95
C VAL A 239 2.92 5.47 -2.43
N SER A 240 3.14 5.52 -1.11
CA SER A 240 4.20 6.36 -0.55
C SER A 240 4.54 5.92 0.87
N VAL A 241 5.80 6.13 1.24
CA VAL A 241 6.30 5.97 2.60
C VAL A 241 7.09 7.22 2.96
N ASP A 242 6.76 7.83 4.09
CA ASP A 242 7.44 9.04 4.57
C ASP A 242 8.59 8.67 5.50
N TYR A 243 9.69 9.39 5.37
CA TYR A 243 10.89 9.30 6.21
C TYR A 243 11.31 10.69 6.68
N PRO A 244 12.09 10.79 7.79
CA PRO A 244 12.71 12.05 8.16
C PRO A 244 13.49 12.68 7.00
N ALA A 245 13.34 14.00 6.80
CA ALA A 245 13.88 14.72 5.65
C ALA A 245 15.42 14.64 5.54
N HIS A 246 16.13 14.45 6.65
CA HIS A 246 17.59 14.35 6.66
C HIS A 246 18.15 13.13 5.92
N PHE A 247 17.34 12.10 5.66
CA PHE A 247 17.76 10.97 4.82
C PHE A 247 17.82 11.33 3.33
N GLY A 248 17.12 12.38 2.90
CA GLY A 248 17.18 12.91 1.53
C GLY A 248 16.72 11.92 0.46
N LEU A 249 15.74 11.05 0.76
CA LEU A 249 15.26 10.07 -0.21
C LEU A 249 14.56 10.75 -1.40
N PRO A 250 14.67 10.18 -2.61
CA PRO A 250 13.98 10.71 -3.78
C PRO A 250 12.46 10.73 -3.60
N GLU A 251 11.83 11.83 -4.02
CA GLU A 251 10.39 11.92 -4.16
C GLU A 251 9.96 11.36 -5.51
N MET A 252 8.89 10.56 -5.51
CA MET A 252 8.32 9.98 -6.71
C MET A 252 6.86 10.40 -6.85
N PRO A 253 6.34 10.53 -8.08
CA PRO A 253 4.91 10.75 -8.30
C PRO A 253 4.08 9.70 -7.57
N ILE A 254 2.99 10.14 -6.96
CA ILE A 254 2.05 9.23 -6.30
C ILE A 254 1.30 8.45 -7.37
N GLY A 255 1.40 7.13 -7.32
CA GLY A 255 0.70 6.25 -8.26
C GLY A 255 -0.77 6.05 -7.93
N PRO A 256 -1.40 5.11 -8.62
CA PRO A 256 -0.93 4.43 -9.83
C PRO A 256 -0.98 5.32 -11.09
N LEU A 257 -0.22 4.95 -12.12
CA LEU A 257 0.01 5.76 -13.33
C LEU A 257 -1.24 6.21 -14.10
N PHE A 258 -2.34 5.48 -13.99
CA PHE A 258 -3.60 5.80 -14.68
C PHE A 258 -4.45 6.84 -13.95
N LEU A 259 -4.02 7.28 -12.77
CA LEU A 259 -4.65 8.37 -12.03
C LEU A 259 -3.87 9.67 -12.22
N PRO A 260 -4.52 10.84 -12.14
CA PRO A 260 -3.80 12.11 -12.13
C PRO A 260 -2.94 12.24 -10.87
N ASP A 261 -1.84 12.97 -10.97
CA ASP A 261 -0.91 13.17 -9.85
C ASP A 261 -1.59 13.86 -8.66
N ASN A 262 -2.46 14.84 -8.95
CA ASN A 262 -3.24 15.55 -7.95
C ASN A 262 -4.69 15.06 -7.95
N LEU A 263 -5.13 14.50 -6.85
CA LEU A 263 -6.50 14.05 -6.60
C LEU A 263 -7.23 15.07 -5.69
N ASN A 264 -7.26 16.34 -6.10
CA ASN A 264 -7.99 17.41 -5.39
C ASN A 264 -9.39 17.58 -5.91
#